data_2ddff9bfc55463070182697cf709b87d
#
_entry.id   2ddff9bfc55463070182697cf709b87d
#
_cell.length_a   1.000
_cell.length_b   1.000
_cell.length_c   1.000
_cell.angle_alpha   90.00
_cell.angle_beta   90.00
_cell.angle_gamma   90.00
#
_symmetry.space_group_name_H-M   'P 1'
#
loop_
_entity.id
_entity.type
_entity.pdbx_description
1 polymer ?
#
loop_
_entity_poly.entity_id
_entity_poly.type
_entity_poly.pdbx_seq_one_letter_code
_entity_poly.pdbx_strand_id
1 'polypeptide(L)'
;MLINCVAYRDGLKLADITTEEISDYLEKEDVFVWVALKDPSDQELSDMQREFNLHDLAIEDVRHNNQRPKKEEYGDVLFSVANLITRLPDKELQIGELDIFTGKKFILSIRKNSPQDLLGVRDRCEHEPYLLKLGSRYVLYALVDYVVDQYFDILNDMEVDLDKVESDIFTKSKTLGRSNVETLYYLKQKVSILKHACVPLLEKFANFSGGRLPPVLEGGELNEYYRDLQDHLKRVIDRVDNLEGALSQLIQVNLSLVTIDESEITKRLAAWAGIFGLATSFAGIWGMNFAGMQELHWKYGYECALAIIFGGCGLLFYRFKKIKWL
;
A
#
# COMPACT_ATOMS: atom_id res chain seq x y z
N MET A 1 10.00 26.85 -1.44
CA MET A 1 9.86 27.57 -2.72
C MET A 1 8.40 27.92 -2.97
N LEU A 2 8.07 29.20 -3.19
CA LEU A 2 6.73 29.66 -3.57
C LEU A 2 6.34 29.12 -4.95
N ILE A 3 5.20 28.50 -5.09
CA ILE A 3 4.64 27.98 -6.35
C ILE A 3 3.65 28.98 -6.92
N ASN A 4 2.72 29.45 -6.10
CA ASN A 4 1.81 30.52 -6.47
C ASN A 4 1.32 31.29 -5.23
N CYS A 5 0.90 32.55 -5.45
CA CYS A 5 0.23 33.38 -4.48
C CYS A 5 -0.81 34.21 -5.24
N VAL A 6 -2.09 33.92 -5.02
CA VAL A 6 -3.19 34.43 -5.86
C VAL A 6 -4.33 34.94 -4.99
N ALA A 7 -4.83 36.11 -5.32
CA ALA A 7 -6.04 36.68 -4.74
C ALA A 7 -7.25 36.41 -5.63
N TYR A 8 -8.36 36.01 -5.02
CA TYR A 8 -9.64 35.74 -5.67
C TYR A 8 -10.75 36.61 -5.08
N ARG A 9 -11.67 37.02 -5.93
CA ARG A 9 -12.91 37.70 -5.54
C ARG A 9 -14.10 37.13 -6.31
N ASP A 10 -15.20 36.82 -5.62
CA ASP A 10 -16.41 36.28 -6.21
C ASP A 10 -16.18 35.05 -7.11
N GLY A 11 -15.22 34.20 -6.75
CA GLY A 11 -14.86 33.01 -7.51
C GLY A 11 -14.02 33.25 -8.76
N LEU A 12 -13.54 34.47 -8.97
CA LEU A 12 -12.70 34.84 -10.10
C LEU A 12 -11.30 35.26 -9.61
N LYS A 13 -10.29 34.92 -10.39
CA LYS A 13 -8.92 35.37 -10.15
C LYS A 13 -8.85 36.89 -10.27
N LEU A 14 -8.40 37.55 -9.22
CA LEU A 14 -8.23 38.97 -9.17
C LEU A 14 -6.81 39.40 -9.61
N ALA A 15 -5.79 38.79 -8.98
CA ALA A 15 -4.39 39.08 -9.28
C ALA A 15 -3.47 37.95 -8.80
N ASP A 16 -2.32 37.78 -9.46
CA ASP A 16 -1.15 37.16 -8.84
C ASP A 16 -0.48 38.24 -7.97
N ILE A 17 -0.20 37.88 -6.72
CA ILE A 17 0.33 38.85 -5.73
C ILE A 17 1.66 38.36 -5.16
N THR A 18 2.44 39.24 -4.60
CA THR A 18 3.64 38.89 -3.84
C THR A 18 3.32 38.56 -2.40
N THR A 19 4.26 37.93 -1.69
CA THR A 19 4.06 37.58 -0.26
C THR A 19 3.89 38.84 0.61
N GLU A 20 4.52 39.96 0.24
CA GLU A 20 4.41 41.20 0.98
C GLU A 20 3.05 41.89 0.81
N GLU A 21 2.31 41.59 -0.26
CA GLU A 21 0.97 42.14 -0.54
C GLU A 21 -0.18 41.35 0.13
N ILE A 22 0.12 40.19 0.73
CA ILE A 22 -0.91 39.30 1.29
C ILE A 22 -1.80 40.05 2.28
N SER A 23 -1.21 40.74 3.24
CA SER A 23 -1.92 41.51 4.26
C SER A 23 -2.86 42.55 3.66
N ASP A 24 -2.43 43.31 2.61
CA ASP A 24 -3.24 44.31 1.95
C ASP A 24 -4.49 43.72 1.27
N TYR A 25 -4.36 42.46 0.74
CA TYR A 25 -5.48 41.77 0.11
C TYR A 25 -6.41 41.14 1.14
N LEU A 26 -5.92 40.69 2.29
CA LEU A 26 -6.74 40.13 3.37
C LEU A 26 -7.62 41.20 4.05
N GLU A 27 -7.23 42.49 4.01
CA GLU A 27 -8.05 43.60 4.52
C GLU A 27 -9.26 43.89 3.64
N LYS A 28 -9.23 43.54 2.35
CA LYS A 28 -10.33 43.79 1.41
C LYS A 28 -11.52 42.84 1.73
N GLU A 29 -12.74 43.39 1.61
CA GLU A 29 -13.95 42.60 1.71
C GLU A 29 -14.08 41.64 0.50
N ASP A 30 -14.66 40.45 0.72
CA ASP A 30 -14.93 39.46 -0.33
C ASP A 30 -13.71 38.95 -1.12
N VAL A 31 -12.51 39.13 -0.57
CA VAL A 31 -11.28 38.58 -1.14
C VAL A 31 -10.76 37.44 -0.27
N PHE A 32 -10.35 36.34 -0.89
CA PHE A 32 -9.50 35.35 -0.25
C PHE A 32 -8.21 35.14 -1.01
N VAL A 33 -7.18 34.69 -0.30
CA VAL A 33 -5.84 34.47 -0.85
C VAL A 33 -5.50 32.98 -0.79
N TRP A 34 -5.01 32.44 -1.91
CA TRP A 34 -4.48 31.08 -1.96
C TRP A 34 -2.97 31.11 -2.20
N VAL A 35 -2.22 30.62 -1.22
CA VAL A 35 -0.76 30.45 -1.31
C VAL A 35 -0.42 28.96 -1.39
N ALA A 36 0.47 28.61 -2.32
CA ALA A 36 1.00 27.25 -2.44
C ALA A 36 2.53 27.27 -2.37
N LEU A 37 3.08 26.49 -1.44
CA LEU A 37 4.51 26.30 -1.25
C LEU A 37 4.90 24.86 -1.57
N LYS A 38 6.13 24.67 -2.06
CA LYS A 38 6.78 23.38 -2.19
C LYS A 38 8.10 23.39 -1.46
N ASP A 39 8.31 22.42 -0.56
CA ASP A 39 9.54 22.26 0.22
C ASP A 39 10.07 23.62 0.70
N PRO A 40 9.28 24.36 1.51
CA PRO A 40 9.63 25.74 1.89
C PRO A 40 10.85 25.75 2.80
N SER A 41 11.61 26.84 2.71
CA SER A 41 12.65 27.18 3.67
C SER A 41 12.06 27.67 5.00
N ASP A 42 12.88 27.65 6.08
CA ASP A 42 12.47 28.19 7.38
C ASP A 42 12.07 29.66 7.29
N GLN A 43 12.70 30.44 6.40
CA GLN A 43 12.36 31.84 6.18
C GLN A 43 10.97 31.97 5.55
N GLU A 44 10.68 31.21 4.49
CA GLU A 44 9.35 31.21 3.85
C GLU A 44 8.24 30.79 4.81
N LEU A 45 8.49 29.79 5.69
CA LEU A 45 7.56 29.39 6.72
C LEU A 45 7.32 30.50 7.77
N SER A 46 8.39 31.17 8.19
CA SER A 46 8.30 32.29 9.16
C SER A 46 7.57 33.50 8.57
N ASP A 47 7.73 33.77 7.29
CA ASP A 47 7.01 34.83 6.60
C ASP A 47 5.51 34.48 6.52
N MET A 48 5.14 33.24 6.13
CA MET A 48 3.73 32.80 6.14
C MET A 48 3.11 32.79 7.53
N GLN A 49 3.89 32.40 8.54
CA GLN A 49 3.44 32.45 9.93
C GLN A 49 3.04 33.86 10.34
N ARG A 50 3.83 34.86 9.97
CA ARG A 50 3.56 36.26 10.28
C ARG A 50 2.35 36.79 9.49
N GLU A 51 2.29 36.54 8.18
CA GLU A 51 1.23 37.05 7.29
C GLU A 51 -0.16 36.49 7.67
N PHE A 52 -0.23 35.19 8.03
CA PHE A 52 -1.49 34.52 8.36
C PHE A 52 -1.72 34.34 9.87
N ASN A 53 -0.81 34.86 10.71
CA ASN A 53 -0.86 34.70 12.16
C ASN A 53 -1.07 33.23 12.60
N LEU A 54 -0.23 32.32 12.03
CA LEU A 54 -0.33 30.89 12.28
C LEU A 54 0.25 30.53 13.66
N HIS A 55 -0.37 29.52 14.30
CA HIS A 55 0.02 29.06 15.62
C HIS A 55 1.41 28.39 15.59
N ASP A 56 2.25 28.64 16.60
CA ASP A 56 3.63 28.13 16.69
C ASP A 56 3.69 26.60 16.60
N LEU A 57 2.80 25.89 17.30
CA LEU A 57 2.75 24.43 17.27
C LEU A 57 2.44 23.88 15.88
N ALA A 58 1.56 24.53 15.11
CA ALA A 58 1.24 24.10 13.76
C ALA A 58 2.43 24.30 12.80
N ILE A 59 3.19 25.37 12.97
CA ILE A 59 4.42 25.61 12.22
C ILE A 59 5.53 24.63 12.63
N GLU A 60 5.64 24.30 13.91
CA GLU A 60 6.55 23.26 14.40
C GLU A 60 6.25 21.91 13.74
N ASP A 61 4.98 21.55 13.66
CA ASP A 61 4.54 20.33 12.96
C ASP A 61 4.92 20.32 11.48
N VAL A 62 4.75 21.44 10.78
CA VAL A 62 5.18 21.58 9.38
C VAL A 62 6.70 21.41 9.23
N ARG A 63 7.50 21.85 10.20
CA ARG A 63 8.96 21.66 10.16
C ARG A 63 9.36 20.20 10.39
N HIS A 64 8.57 19.44 11.15
CA HIS A 64 8.78 18.01 11.37
C HIS A 64 8.12 17.22 10.24
N ASN A 65 8.92 16.57 9.39
CA ASN A 65 8.42 15.71 8.31
C ASN A 65 7.79 14.42 8.86
N ASN A 66 6.99 13.75 8.02
CA ASN A 66 6.34 12.46 8.29
C ASN A 66 5.21 12.53 9.33
N GLN A 67 4.42 13.57 9.30
CA GLN A 67 3.21 13.65 10.10
C GLN A 67 2.16 12.63 9.61
N ARG A 68 1.43 12.05 10.55
CA ARG A 68 0.23 11.28 10.21
C ARG A 68 -0.90 12.24 9.80
N PRO A 69 -1.82 11.82 8.92
CA PRO A 69 -2.98 12.63 8.61
C PRO A 69 -3.68 13.09 9.89
N LYS A 70 -3.84 14.38 10.02
CA LYS A 70 -4.44 15.00 11.20
C LYS A 70 -5.26 16.24 10.85
N LYS A 71 -6.09 16.65 11.79
CA LYS A 71 -6.90 17.87 11.73
C LYS A 71 -6.92 18.49 13.12
N GLU A 72 -6.50 19.73 13.20
CA GLU A 72 -6.41 20.50 14.44
C GLU A 72 -6.93 21.91 14.24
N GLU A 73 -7.62 22.45 15.25
CA GLU A 73 -8.19 23.79 15.22
C GLU A 73 -7.35 24.71 16.11
N TYR A 74 -6.84 25.78 15.52
CA TYR A 74 -6.10 26.82 16.21
C TYR A 74 -6.83 28.18 16.06
N GLY A 75 -7.75 28.46 16.99
CA GLY A 75 -8.62 29.63 16.88
C GLY A 75 -9.50 29.55 15.63
N ASP A 76 -9.36 30.55 14.74
CA ASP A 76 -10.10 30.62 13.48
C ASP A 76 -9.39 29.94 12.29
N VAL A 77 -8.31 29.20 12.55
CA VAL A 77 -7.53 28.48 11.51
C VAL A 77 -7.66 26.98 11.73
N LEU A 78 -8.02 26.28 10.67
CA LEU A 78 -8.01 24.82 10.60
C LEU A 78 -6.68 24.36 9.98
N PHE A 79 -5.89 23.59 10.70
CA PHE A 79 -4.72 22.89 10.20
C PHE A 79 -5.06 21.44 9.86
N SER A 80 -4.79 21.04 8.64
CA SER A 80 -5.06 19.68 8.15
C SER A 80 -3.82 19.12 7.46
N VAL A 81 -3.53 17.86 7.67
CA VAL A 81 -2.41 17.13 7.05
C VAL A 81 -2.96 15.92 6.30
N ALA A 82 -2.54 15.74 5.06
CA ALA A 82 -2.81 14.57 4.24
C ALA A 82 -1.51 14.00 3.66
N ASN A 83 -1.43 12.69 3.49
CA ASN A 83 -0.27 12.06 2.85
C ASN A 83 -0.45 12.02 1.34
N LEU A 84 0.55 12.53 0.61
CA LEU A 84 0.67 12.39 -0.84
C LEU A 84 1.43 11.10 -1.12
N ILE A 85 0.79 10.13 -1.77
CA ILE A 85 1.44 8.88 -2.13
C ILE A 85 1.65 8.87 -3.64
N THR A 86 2.89 8.65 -4.06
CA THR A 86 3.28 8.62 -5.48
C THR A 86 3.96 7.30 -5.78
N ARG A 87 3.56 6.64 -6.86
CA ARG A 87 4.27 5.47 -7.38
C ARG A 87 5.44 5.92 -8.24
N LEU A 88 6.64 5.52 -7.87
CA LEU A 88 7.87 5.78 -8.62
C LEU A 88 8.02 4.80 -9.80
N PRO A 89 8.88 5.09 -10.80
CA PRO A 89 9.11 4.21 -11.95
C PRO A 89 9.61 2.80 -11.58
N ASP A 90 10.34 2.67 -10.46
CA ASP A 90 10.80 1.39 -9.88
C ASP A 90 9.70 0.65 -9.11
N LYS A 91 8.46 1.16 -9.16
CA LYS A 91 7.28 0.68 -8.46
C LYS A 91 7.28 0.90 -6.94
N GLU A 92 8.28 1.59 -6.38
CA GLU A 92 8.26 2.00 -4.98
C GLU A 92 7.19 3.07 -4.74
N LEU A 93 6.74 3.19 -3.50
CA LEU A 93 5.84 4.26 -3.07
C LEU A 93 6.67 5.33 -2.34
N GLN A 94 6.64 6.54 -2.87
CA GLN A 94 7.13 7.72 -2.18
C GLN A 94 5.97 8.35 -1.41
N ILE A 95 6.20 8.61 -0.12
CA ILE A 95 5.25 9.29 0.75
C ILE A 95 5.69 10.74 0.88
N GLY A 96 4.87 11.64 0.41
CA GLY A 96 4.96 13.06 0.64
C GLY A 96 3.88 13.53 1.61
N GLU A 97 3.86 14.82 1.92
CA GLU A 97 2.95 15.44 2.87
C GLU A 97 2.34 16.70 2.25
N LEU A 98 1.07 16.90 2.50
CA LEU A 98 0.33 18.10 2.16
C LEU A 98 -0.24 18.70 3.45
N ASP A 99 0.36 19.80 3.88
CA ASP A 99 -0.10 20.59 5.02
C ASP A 99 -0.99 21.70 4.51
N ILE A 100 -2.16 21.85 5.09
CA ILE A 100 -3.15 22.84 4.65
C ILE A 100 -3.61 23.66 5.87
N PHE A 101 -3.37 24.97 5.80
CA PHE A 101 -3.95 25.93 6.72
C PHE A 101 -5.14 26.61 6.06
N THR A 102 -6.30 26.48 6.64
CA THR A 102 -7.55 27.05 6.12
C THR A 102 -8.08 28.09 7.10
N GLY A 103 -8.05 29.35 6.70
CA GLY A 103 -8.69 30.46 7.39
C GLY A 103 -9.91 30.95 6.62
N LYS A 104 -10.66 31.91 7.17
CA LYS A 104 -11.86 32.48 6.49
C LYS A 104 -11.53 33.12 5.15
N LYS A 105 -10.40 33.85 5.08
CA LYS A 105 -9.98 34.64 3.93
C LYS A 105 -8.70 34.11 3.27
N PHE A 106 -8.16 32.98 3.71
CA PHE A 106 -6.95 32.41 3.11
C PHE A 106 -6.93 30.91 3.14
N ILE A 107 -6.17 30.34 2.24
CA ILE A 107 -5.69 28.97 2.30
C ILE A 107 -4.22 28.93 1.94
N LEU A 108 -3.43 28.27 2.79
CA LEU A 108 -2.01 28.00 2.58
C LEU A 108 -1.83 26.50 2.44
N SER A 109 -1.39 26.05 1.28
CA SER A 109 -1.07 24.65 1.00
C SER A 109 0.44 24.47 0.89
N ILE A 110 1.01 23.56 1.67
CA ILE A 110 2.45 23.30 1.72
C ILE A 110 2.66 21.84 1.35
N ARG A 111 3.35 21.60 0.25
CA ARG A 111 3.70 20.26 -0.22
C ARG A 111 5.16 19.97 0.11
N LYS A 112 5.40 18.80 0.73
CA LYS A 112 6.74 18.34 1.12
C LYS A 112 7.02 16.95 0.56
N ASN A 113 8.26 16.72 0.15
CA ASN A 113 8.77 15.42 -0.28
C ASN A 113 7.88 14.70 -1.33
N SER A 114 7.26 15.44 -2.24
CA SER A 114 6.41 14.87 -3.28
C SER A 114 6.79 15.40 -4.67
N PRO A 115 6.93 14.51 -5.68
CA PRO A 115 7.13 14.90 -7.06
C PRO A 115 5.83 15.39 -7.72
N GLN A 116 4.65 15.03 -7.18
CA GLN A 116 3.36 15.44 -7.73
C GLN A 116 3.24 16.96 -7.76
N ASP A 117 2.67 17.51 -8.82
CA ASP A 117 2.19 18.87 -8.82
C ASP A 117 0.69 18.92 -8.51
N LEU A 118 0.23 20.01 -7.91
CA LEU A 118 -1.17 20.27 -7.59
C LEU A 118 -1.76 21.37 -8.50
N LEU A 119 -1.10 21.66 -9.62
CA LEU A 119 -1.54 22.71 -10.55
C LEU A 119 -2.92 22.39 -11.14
N GLY A 120 -3.20 21.13 -11.43
CA GLY A 120 -4.51 20.68 -11.90
C GLY A 120 -5.66 20.95 -10.94
N VAL A 121 -5.41 20.97 -9.62
CA VAL A 121 -6.42 21.32 -8.62
C VAL A 121 -6.81 22.79 -8.75
N ARG A 122 -5.83 23.67 -8.94
CA ARG A 122 -6.09 25.08 -9.13
C ARG A 122 -6.87 25.34 -10.41
N ASP A 123 -6.44 24.75 -11.52
CA ASP A 123 -7.12 24.88 -12.81
C ASP A 123 -8.59 24.41 -12.71
N ARG A 124 -8.84 23.28 -12.03
CA ARG A 124 -10.20 22.80 -11.75
C ARG A 124 -11.01 23.83 -10.96
N CYS A 125 -10.45 24.36 -9.87
CA CYS A 125 -11.14 25.37 -9.05
C CYS A 125 -11.46 26.65 -9.85
N GLU A 126 -10.57 27.12 -10.70
CA GLU A 126 -10.78 28.31 -11.53
C GLU A 126 -11.83 28.08 -12.64
N HIS A 127 -12.05 26.83 -13.08
CA HIS A 127 -13.12 26.48 -14.01
C HIS A 127 -14.51 26.36 -13.35
N GLU A 128 -14.56 26.37 -12.01
CA GLU A 128 -15.81 26.27 -11.23
C GLU A 128 -16.03 27.53 -10.35
N PRO A 129 -16.22 28.73 -10.95
CA PRO A 129 -16.25 30.00 -10.21
C PRO A 129 -17.33 30.06 -9.13
N TYR A 130 -18.48 29.40 -9.35
CA TYR A 130 -19.59 29.39 -8.41
C TYR A 130 -19.23 28.62 -7.11
N LEU A 131 -18.38 27.59 -7.19
CA LEU A 131 -17.83 26.90 -6.02
C LEU A 131 -16.64 27.64 -5.43
N LEU A 132 -15.77 28.18 -6.30
CA LEU A 132 -14.62 28.96 -5.85
C LEU A 132 -15.02 30.22 -5.09
N LYS A 133 -16.24 30.75 -5.33
CA LYS A 133 -16.86 31.81 -4.52
C LYS A 133 -17.03 31.43 -3.05
N LEU A 134 -17.11 30.13 -2.71
CA LEU A 134 -17.14 29.65 -1.33
C LEU A 134 -15.78 29.79 -0.62
N GLY A 135 -14.75 30.24 -1.34
CA GLY A 135 -13.44 30.61 -0.83
C GLY A 135 -12.60 29.42 -0.38
N SER A 136 -11.84 29.63 0.69
CA SER A 136 -10.88 28.66 1.24
C SER A 136 -11.50 27.27 1.55
N ARG A 137 -12.79 27.23 1.90
CA ARG A 137 -13.51 25.98 2.22
C ARG A 137 -13.62 25.04 1.01
N TYR A 138 -13.91 25.60 -0.16
CA TYR A 138 -13.97 24.80 -1.39
C TYR A 138 -12.58 24.33 -1.83
N VAL A 139 -11.57 25.19 -1.71
CA VAL A 139 -10.19 24.81 -2.06
C VAL A 139 -9.67 23.69 -1.14
N LEU A 140 -10.00 23.71 0.16
CA LEU A 140 -9.69 22.60 1.07
C LEU A 140 -10.32 21.29 0.57
N TYR A 141 -11.63 21.32 0.24
CA TYR A 141 -12.28 20.15 -0.34
C TYR A 141 -11.55 19.66 -1.58
N ALA A 142 -11.29 20.54 -2.55
CA ALA A 142 -10.67 20.19 -3.82
C ALA A 142 -9.26 19.59 -3.67
N LEU A 143 -8.47 20.08 -2.70
CA LEU A 143 -7.14 19.53 -2.40
C LEU A 143 -7.24 18.13 -1.80
N VAL A 144 -8.13 17.91 -0.85
CA VAL A 144 -8.29 16.58 -0.20
C VAL A 144 -8.93 15.58 -1.17
N ASP A 145 -9.91 16.00 -1.97
CA ASP A 145 -10.53 15.19 -3.02
C ASP A 145 -9.50 14.68 -4.03
N TYR A 146 -8.63 15.57 -4.50
CA TYR A 146 -7.51 15.20 -5.37
C TYR A 146 -6.59 14.14 -4.76
N VAL A 147 -6.25 14.29 -3.46
CA VAL A 147 -5.42 13.30 -2.74
C VAL A 147 -6.12 11.93 -2.69
N VAL A 148 -7.42 11.92 -2.44
CA VAL A 148 -8.21 10.67 -2.36
C VAL A 148 -8.31 10.00 -3.74
N ASP A 149 -8.48 10.77 -4.81
CA ASP A 149 -8.48 10.25 -6.19
C ASP A 149 -7.16 9.52 -6.51
N GLN A 150 -6.01 10.09 -6.11
CA GLN A 150 -4.70 9.43 -6.29
C GLN A 150 -4.59 8.08 -5.56
N TYR A 151 -5.30 7.91 -4.45
CA TYR A 151 -5.32 6.63 -3.75
C TYR A 151 -6.02 5.53 -4.56
N PHE A 152 -7.06 5.87 -5.35
CA PHE A 152 -7.71 4.92 -6.26
C PHE A 152 -6.77 4.43 -7.35
N ASP A 153 -5.97 5.32 -7.95
CA ASP A 153 -5.01 4.95 -9.00
C ASP A 153 -3.95 3.99 -8.44
N ILE A 154 -3.44 4.26 -7.24
CA ILE A 154 -2.47 3.39 -6.56
C ILE A 154 -3.08 2.02 -6.24
N LEU A 155 -4.34 1.98 -5.79
CA LEU A 155 -5.06 0.72 -5.54
C LEU A 155 -5.24 -0.11 -6.81
N ASN A 156 -5.66 0.52 -7.91
CA ASN A 156 -5.81 -0.16 -9.21
C ASN A 156 -4.50 -0.83 -9.63
N ASP A 157 -3.38 -0.12 -9.47
CA ASP A 157 -2.06 -0.64 -9.76
C ASP A 157 -1.66 -1.82 -8.87
N MET A 158 -1.98 -1.75 -7.56
CA MET A 158 -1.72 -2.83 -6.62
C MET A 158 -2.55 -4.09 -6.91
N GLU A 159 -3.81 -3.93 -7.30
CA GLU A 159 -4.68 -5.03 -7.71
C GLU A 159 -4.12 -5.74 -8.95
N VAL A 160 -3.67 -4.98 -9.95
CA VAL A 160 -3.01 -5.54 -11.14
C VAL A 160 -1.71 -6.29 -10.76
N ASP A 161 -0.92 -5.76 -9.83
CA ASP A 161 0.28 -6.46 -9.37
C ASP A 161 -0.08 -7.75 -8.59
N LEU A 162 -1.16 -7.75 -7.80
CA LEU A 162 -1.67 -8.94 -7.10
C LEU A 162 -2.11 -10.04 -8.07
N ASP A 163 -2.92 -9.70 -9.10
CA ASP A 163 -3.40 -10.63 -10.12
C ASP A 163 -2.24 -11.33 -10.85
N LYS A 164 -1.16 -10.59 -11.13
CA LYS A 164 0.06 -11.17 -11.73
C LYS A 164 0.71 -12.19 -10.81
N VAL A 165 0.87 -11.86 -9.52
CA VAL A 165 1.47 -12.78 -8.54
C VAL A 165 0.60 -14.00 -8.35
N GLU A 166 -0.72 -13.85 -8.29
CA GLU A 166 -1.67 -14.96 -8.23
C GLU A 166 -1.52 -15.89 -9.43
N SER A 167 -1.51 -15.35 -10.65
CA SER A 167 -1.29 -16.11 -11.87
C SER A 167 0.05 -16.85 -11.84
N ASP A 168 1.13 -16.22 -11.38
CA ASP A 168 2.46 -16.84 -11.28
C ASP A 168 2.50 -17.97 -10.26
N ILE A 169 1.81 -17.86 -9.14
CA ILE A 169 1.69 -18.92 -8.12
C ILE A 169 1.03 -20.16 -8.72
N PHE A 170 -0.06 -20.01 -9.46
CA PHE A 170 -0.79 -21.15 -10.02
C PHE A 170 -0.17 -21.74 -11.29
N THR A 171 0.55 -20.94 -12.10
CA THR A 171 1.12 -21.40 -13.37
C THR A 171 2.54 -21.91 -13.25
N LYS A 172 3.37 -21.33 -12.36
CA LYS A 172 4.81 -21.59 -12.26
C LYS A 172 5.23 -22.28 -10.95
N SER A 173 4.34 -22.97 -10.26
CA SER A 173 4.48 -23.43 -8.88
C SER A 173 5.78 -24.20 -8.53
N LYS A 174 6.49 -24.77 -9.50
CA LYS A 174 7.67 -25.62 -9.25
C LYS A 174 9.02 -24.92 -9.10
N THR A 175 9.14 -23.61 -9.41
CA THR A 175 10.46 -22.96 -9.43
C THR A 175 10.54 -21.62 -8.69
N LEU A 176 9.44 -21.02 -8.28
CA LEU A 176 9.38 -19.61 -7.84
C LEU A 176 8.84 -19.39 -6.41
N GLY A 177 8.64 -20.44 -5.62
CA GLY A 177 7.99 -20.36 -4.30
C GLY A 177 8.55 -19.25 -3.39
N ARG A 178 9.89 -19.11 -3.32
CA ARG A 178 10.53 -18.08 -2.48
C ARG A 178 10.38 -16.67 -3.06
N SER A 179 10.54 -16.50 -4.37
CA SER A 179 10.39 -15.21 -5.05
C SER A 179 8.97 -14.66 -4.94
N ASN A 180 7.96 -15.54 -5.00
CA ASN A 180 6.56 -15.15 -4.84
C ASN A 180 6.26 -14.65 -3.42
N VAL A 181 6.84 -15.28 -2.38
CA VAL A 181 6.69 -14.84 -1.00
C VAL A 181 7.27 -13.42 -0.81
N GLU A 182 8.45 -13.16 -1.34
CA GLU A 182 9.09 -11.84 -1.27
C GLU A 182 8.21 -10.77 -1.94
N THR A 183 7.67 -11.06 -3.13
CA THR A 183 6.79 -10.14 -3.85
C THR A 183 5.47 -9.89 -3.11
N LEU A 184 4.84 -10.94 -2.55
CA LEU A 184 3.63 -10.80 -1.74
C LEU A 184 3.86 -9.97 -0.48
N TYR A 185 4.99 -10.19 0.19
CA TYR A 185 5.35 -9.41 1.38
C TYR A 185 5.57 -7.94 1.05
N TYR A 186 6.23 -7.68 -0.06
CA TYR A 186 6.47 -6.34 -0.57
C TYR A 186 5.16 -5.61 -0.92
N LEU A 187 4.23 -6.31 -1.59
CA LEU A 187 2.91 -5.75 -1.89
C LEU A 187 2.12 -5.48 -0.59
N LYS A 188 2.24 -6.36 0.41
CA LYS A 188 1.62 -6.16 1.73
C LYS A 188 2.13 -4.90 2.43
N GLN A 189 3.42 -4.58 2.33
CA GLN A 189 3.96 -3.33 2.88
C GLN A 189 3.34 -2.10 2.21
N LYS A 190 3.16 -2.13 0.88
CA LYS A 190 2.52 -1.02 0.14
C LYS A 190 1.06 -0.83 0.54
N VAL A 191 0.31 -1.91 0.69
CA VAL A 191 -1.08 -1.87 1.18
C VAL A 191 -1.14 -1.25 2.57
N SER A 192 -0.20 -1.61 3.46
CA SER A 192 -0.10 -1.03 4.80
C SER A 192 0.18 0.47 4.76
N ILE A 193 1.05 0.95 3.86
CA ILE A 193 1.33 2.39 3.67
C ILE A 193 0.04 3.13 3.31
N LEU A 194 -0.70 2.62 2.32
CA LEU A 194 -1.96 3.25 1.88
C LEU A 194 -3.01 3.25 3.00
N LYS A 195 -3.13 2.14 3.74
CA LYS A 195 -4.02 2.04 4.90
C LYS A 195 -3.72 3.10 5.97
N HIS A 196 -2.44 3.31 6.29
CA HIS A 196 -2.01 4.32 7.25
C HIS A 196 -2.27 5.77 6.79
N ALA A 197 -2.39 6.00 5.49
CA ALA A 197 -2.79 7.30 4.95
C ALA A 197 -4.31 7.50 4.96
N CYS A 198 -5.08 6.47 4.56
CA CYS A 198 -6.53 6.60 4.35
C CYS A 198 -7.34 6.59 5.66
N VAL A 199 -7.02 5.68 6.60
CA VAL A 199 -7.84 5.49 7.81
C VAL A 199 -7.85 6.75 8.69
N PRO A 200 -6.70 7.37 9.04
CA PRO A 200 -6.73 8.59 9.81
C PRO A 200 -7.41 9.76 9.06
N LEU A 201 -7.25 9.81 7.74
CA LEU A 201 -7.89 10.83 6.91
C LEU A 201 -9.42 10.74 7.01
N LEU A 202 -9.99 9.52 6.88
CA LEU A 202 -11.41 9.31 7.05
C LEU A 202 -11.88 9.73 8.44
N GLU A 203 -11.20 9.33 9.51
CA GLU A 203 -11.56 9.67 10.88
C GLU A 203 -11.61 11.20 11.11
N LYS A 204 -10.66 11.93 10.53
CA LYS A 204 -10.57 13.39 10.68
C LYS A 204 -11.61 14.15 9.85
N PHE A 205 -11.94 13.64 8.66
CA PHE A 205 -12.95 14.26 7.79
C PHE A 205 -14.37 13.70 7.98
N ALA A 206 -14.54 12.60 8.74
CA ALA A 206 -15.85 12.00 9.03
C ALA A 206 -16.84 12.98 9.69
N ASN A 207 -16.36 13.91 10.48
CA ASN A 207 -17.20 14.85 11.23
C ASN A 207 -17.71 16.04 10.40
N PHE A 208 -17.31 16.16 9.12
CA PHE A 208 -17.75 17.27 8.28
C PHE A 208 -19.19 17.10 7.75
N SER A 209 -19.72 15.88 7.73
CA SER A 209 -21.08 15.62 7.21
C SER A 209 -22.16 15.42 8.30
N GLY A 210 -21.81 15.43 9.57
CA GLY A 210 -22.78 15.17 10.64
C GLY A 210 -22.40 15.67 12.03
N GLY A 211 -21.22 16.28 12.17
CA GLY A 211 -20.69 16.81 13.42
C GLY A 211 -20.68 18.35 13.48
N ARG A 212 -20.09 18.89 14.54
CA ARG A 212 -19.79 20.31 14.62
C ARG A 212 -18.68 20.64 13.62
N LEU A 213 -19.04 21.39 12.59
CA LEU A 213 -18.03 21.95 11.66
C LEU A 213 -17.12 22.94 12.38
N PRO A 214 -15.84 22.99 12.06
CA PRO A 214 -14.98 24.10 12.46
C PRO A 214 -15.63 25.43 12.03
N PRO A 215 -15.50 26.50 12.79
CA PRO A 215 -16.11 27.81 12.46
C PRO A 215 -15.72 28.31 11.05
N VAL A 216 -14.53 27.98 10.60
CA VAL A 216 -14.03 28.33 9.25
C VAL A 216 -14.78 27.59 8.12
N LEU A 217 -15.42 26.46 8.42
CA LEU A 217 -16.15 25.62 7.45
C LEU A 217 -17.68 25.75 7.57
N GLU A 218 -18.20 26.60 8.47
CA GLU A 218 -19.65 26.82 8.60
C GLU A 218 -20.24 27.43 7.32
N GLY A 219 -21.43 26.95 6.91
CA GLY A 219 -22.14 27.50 5.74
C GLY A 219 -23.03 26.50 4.98
N GLY A 220 -22.86 25.21 5.20
CA GLY A 220 -23.79 24.17 4.68
C GLY A 220 -23.71 23.83 3.18
N GLU A 221 -23.22 24.73 2.31
CA GLU A 221 -23.24 24.56 0.85
C GLU A 221 -22.30 23.42 0.38
N LEU A 222 -21.28 23.09 1.17
CA LEU A 222 -20.31 22.03 0.87
C LEU A 222 -20.59 20.69 1.56
N ASN A 223 -21.69 20.56 2.29
CA ASN A 223 -22.00 19.35 3.06
C ASN A 223 -22.13 18.11 2.15
N GLU A 224 -22.70 18.27 0.94
CA GLU A 224 -22.81 17.16 -0.02
C GLU A 224 -21.45 16.75 -0.57
N TYR A 225 -20.57 17.70 -0.82
CA TYR A 225 -19.21 17.46 -1.30
C TYR A 225 -18.37 16.72 -0.24
N TYR A 226 -18.42 17.14 1.01
CA TYR A 226 -17.73 16.44 2.09
C TYR A 226 -18.31 15.06 2.38
N ARG A 227 -19.62 14.85 2.18
CA ARG A 227 -20.22 13.51 2.26
C ARG A 227 -19.73 12.61 1.16
N ASP A 228 -19.67 13.10 -0.08
CA ASP A 228 -19.12 12.37 -1.22
C ASP A 228 -17.64 12.00 -0.99
N LEU A 229 -16.83 12.94 -0.50
CA LEU A 229 -15.44 12.68 -0.11
C LEU A 229 -15.33 11.55 0.94
N GLN A 230 -16.23 11.52 1.92
CA GLN A 230 -16.25 10.42 2.91
C GLN A 230 -16.62 9.09 2.29
N ASP A 231 -17.55 9.07 1.36
CA ASP A 231 -17.97 7.85 0.68
C ASP A 231 -16.85 7.34 -0.27
N HIS A 232 -16.08 8.24 -0.86
CA HIS A 232 -14.84 7.91 -1.59
C HIS A 232 -13.79 7.28 -0.66
N LEU A 233 -13.50 7.91 0.48
CA LEU A 233 -12.55 7.39 1.47
C LEU A 233 -12.96 6.02 2.02
N LYS A 234 -14.24 5.81 2.32
CA LYS A 234 -14.75 4.49 2.73
C LYS A 234 -14.51 3.44 1.66
N ARG A 235 -14.83 3.76 0.40
CA ARG A 235 -14.57 2.83 -0.73
C ARG A 235 -13.09 2.49 -0.87
N VAL A 236 -12.20 3.47 -0.70
CA VAL A 236 -10.74 3.22 -0.68
C VAL A 236 -10.38 2.24 0.43
N ILE A 237 -10.85 2.47 1.65
CA ILE A 237 -10.56 1.63 2.82
C ILE A 237 -11.10 0.22 2.62
N ASP A 238 -12.34 0.06 2.15
CA ASP A 238 -12.93 -1.26 1.88
C ASP A 238 -12.10 -2.04 0.84
N ARG A 239 -11.61 -1.38 -0.21
CA ARG A 239 -10.73 -2.00 -1.20
C ARG A 239 -9.36 -2.37 -0.61
N VAL A 240 -8.78 -1.51 0.22
CA VAL A 240 -7.52 -1.78 0.94
C VAL A 240 -7.66 -3.02 1.83
N ASP A 241 -8.75 -3.12 2.60
CA ASP A 241 -9.02 -4.26 3.48
C ASP A 241 -9.23 -5.56 2.68
N ASN A 242 -9.94 -5.49 1.55
CA ASN A 242 -10.11 -6.63 0.64
C ASN A 242 -8.77 -7.09 0.06
N LEU A 243 -7.91 -6.15 -0.37
CA LEU A 243 -6.60 -6.43 -0.91
C LEU A 243 -5.67 -7.06 0.15
N GLU A 244 -5.69 -6.55 1.39
CA GLU A 244 -4.96 -7.13 2.53
C GLU A 244 -5.41 -8.56 2.83
N GLY A 245 -6.73 -8.82 2.78
CA GLY A 245 -7.32 -10.15 2.94
C GLY A 245 -6.86 -11.11 1.84
N ALA A 246 -6.93 -10.70 0.57
CA ALA A 246 -6.50 -11.49 -0.58
C ALA A 246 -5.00 -11.83 -0.50
N LEU A 247 -4.16 -10.85 -0.16
CA LEU A 247 -2.71 -11.06 0.05
C LEU A 247 -2.44 -12.12 1.14
N SER A 248 -3.15 -12.03 2.25
CA SER A 248 -2.99 -12.98 3.36
C SER A 248 -3.38 -14.40 2.94
N GLN A 249 -4.45 -14.55 2.16
CA GLN A 249 -4.87 -15.84 1.59
C GLN A 249 -3.84 -16.39 0.59
N LEU A 250 -3.32 -15.57 -0.32
CA LEU A 250 -2.31 -15.99 -1.30
C LEU A 250 -1.00 -16.42 -0.63
N ILE A 251 -0.56 -15.74 0.43
CA ILE A 251 0.60 -16.17 1.23
C ILE A 251 0.35 -17.58 1.79
N GLN A 252 -0.84 -17.83 2.32
CA GLN A 252 -1.18 -19.14 2.90
C GLN A 252 -1.27 -20.24 1.84
N VAL A 253 -1.85 -19.94 0.67
CA VAL A 253 -1.90 -20.86 -0.48
C VAL A 253 -0.48 -21.18 -0.95
N ASN A 254 0.38 -20.18 -1.12
CA ASN A 254 1.75 -20.39 -1.58
C ASN A 254 2.55 -21.26 -0.60
N LEU A 255 2.43 -21.05 0.72
CA LEU A 255 3.05 -21.91 1.73
C LEU A 255 2.52 -23.36 1.66
N SER A 256 1.22 -23.51 1.44
CA SER A 256 0.61 -24.86 1.28
C SER A 256 1.15 -25.58 0.05
N LEU A 257 1.31 -24.90 -1.08
CA LEU A 257 1.90 -25.47 -2.30
C LEU A 257 3.35 -25.90 -2.08
N VAL A 258 4.17 -25.07 -1.41
CA VAL A 258 5.55 -25.43 -1.03
C VAL A 258 5.56 -26.70 -0.17
N THR A 259 4.70 -26.80 0.81
CA THR A 259 4.60 -27.99 1.68
C THR A 259 4.20 -29.24 0.91
N ILE A 260 3.30 -29.13 -0.08
CA ILE A 260 2.93 -30.24 -0.96
C ILE A 260 4.14 -30.70 -1.79
N ASP A 261 4.89 -29.77 -2.40
CA ASP A 261 6.09 -30.08 -3.18
C ASP A 261 7.16 -30.78 -2.32
N GLU A 262 7.42 -30.28 -1.09
CA GLU A 262 8.34 -30.92 -0.14
C GLU A 262 7.89 -32.33 0.24
N SER A 263 6.57 -32.53 0.44
CA SER A 263 6.00 -33.87 0.70
C SER A 263 6.22 -34.83 -0.48
N GLU A 264 6.07 -34.35 -1.73
CA GLU A 264 6.32 -35.17 -2.92
C GLU A 264 7.80 -35.58 -3.01
N ILE A 265 8.73 -34.64 -2.77
CA ILE A 265 10.17 -34.95 -2.73
C ILE A 265 10.47 -36.00 -1.66
N THR A 266 9.93 -35.83 -0.46
CA THR A 266 10.11 -36.75 0.66
C THR A 266 9.57 -38.16 0.34
N LYS A 267 8.40 -38.25 -0.31
CA LYS A 267 7.83 -39.53 -0.77
C LYS A 267 8.76 -40.23 -1.77
N ARG A 268 9.32 -39.50 -2.74
CA ARG A 268 10.28 -40.04 -3.71
C ARG A 268 11.53 -40.57 -3.02
N LEU A 269 12.12 -39.78 -2.10
CA LEU A 269 13.28 -40.20 -1.33
C LEU A 269 13.00 -41.48 -0.51
N ALA A 270 11.86 -41.50 0.18
CA ALA A 270 11.43 -42.68 0.96
C ALA A 270 11.23 -43.92 0.08
N ALA A 271 10.65 -43.77 -1.13
CA ALA A 271 10.47 -44.86 -2.07
C ALA A 271 11.82 -45.45 -2.53
N TRP A 272 12.78 -44.59 -2.92
CA TRP A 272 14.13 -45.05 -3.28
C TRP A 272 14.86 -45.67 -2.10
N ALA A 273 14.79 -45.06 -0.92
CA ALA A 273 15.38 -45.60 0.30
C ALA A 273 14.80 -46.98 0.65
N GLY A 274 13.50 -47.17 0.47
CA GLY A 274 12.83 -48.49 0.67
C GLY A 274 13.30 -49.56 -0.33
N ILE A 275 13.47 -49.19 -1.62
CA ILE A 275 13.98 -50.14 -2.63
C ILE A 275 15.43 -50.55 -2.35
N PHE A 276 16.32 -49.57 -2.06
CA PHE A 276 17.71 -49.85 -1.72
C PHE A 276 17.84 -50.56 -0.39
N GLY A 277 17.01 -50.20 0.61
CA GLY A 277 16.97 -50.84 1.91
C GLY A 277 16.59 -52.32 1.81
N LEU A 278 15.64 -52.67 0.97
CA LEU A 278 15.26 -54.06 0.70
C LEU A 278 16.43 -54.86 0.11
N ALA A 279 17.07 -54.33 -0.93
CA ALA A 279 18.23 -54.97 -1.58
C ALA A 279 19.38 -55.17 -0.58
N THR A 280 19.69 -54.13 0.22
CA THR A 280 20.77 -54.18 1.21
C THR A 280 20.48 -55.15 2.34
N SER A 281 19.21 -55.20 2.81
CA SER A 281 18.82 -56.13 3.88
C SER A 281 18.99 -57.61 3.45
N PHE A 282 18.52 -57.97 2.25
CA PHE A 282 18.71 -59.35 1.74
C PHE A 282 20.20 -59.66 1.45
N ALA A 283 20.93 -58.75 0.83
CA ALA A 283 22.36 -58.91 0.63
C ALA A 283 23.13 -59.03 1.94
N GLY A 284 22.73 -58.29 3.00
CA GLY A 284 23.29 -58.39 4.35
C GLY A 284 23.02 -59.72 5.00
N ILE A 285 21.76 -60.25 4.94
CA ILE A 285 21.41 -61.53 5.51
C ILE A 285 22.21 -62.67 4.86
N TRP A 286 22.27 -62.72 3.54
CA TRP A 286 23.04 -63.78 2.82
C TRP A 286 24.55 -63.53 2.85
N GLY A 287 25.01 -62.32 3.16
CA GLY A 287 26.42 -62.04 3.45
C GLY A 287 26.89 -62.47 4.85
N MET A 288 25.99 -62.95 5.72
CA MET A 288 26.34 -63.48 7.04
C MET A 288 26.88 -64.89 6.91
N ASN A 289 28.10 -65.15 7.34
CA ASN A 289 28.74 -66.48 7.24
C ASN A 289 28.48 -67.34 8.48
N PHE A 290 27.22 -67.68 8.79
CA PHE A 290 26.88 -68.62 9.88
C PHE A 290 26.95 -70.05 9.38
N ALA A 291 27.57 -70.96 10.17
CA ALA A 291 27.76 -72.39 9.80
C ALA A 291 26.43 -73.20 9.59
N GLY A 292 25.29 -72.66 10.02
CA GLY A 292 23.98 -73.26 9.87
C GLY A 292 23.18 -72.83 8.63
N MET A 293 23.74 -71.99 7.77
CA MET A 293 23.04 -71.50 6.54
C MET A 293 23.11 -72.52 5.41
N GLN A 294 22.10 -73.41 5.31
CA GLN A 294 22.02 -74.45 4.30
C GLN A 294 21.85 -73.85 2.90
N GLU A 295 21.27 -72.70 2.76
CA GLU A 295 21.02 -71.99 1.49
C GLU A 295 22.33 -71.65 0.74
N LEU A 296 23.45 -71.42 1.47
CA LEU A 296 24.76 -71.13 0.88
C LEU A 296 25.38 -72.31 0.15
N HIS A 297 24.96 -73.55 0.47
CA HIS A 297 25.45 -74.78 -0.15
C HIS A 297 24.54 -75.26 -1.27
N TRP A 298 23.42 -74.60 -1.56
CA TRP A 298 22.48 -74.99 -2.58
C TRP A 298 22.98 -74.56 -3.98
N LYS A 299 22.93 -75.51 -4.94
CA LYS A 299 23.47 -75.29 -6.29
C LYS A 299 22.90 -74.08 -7.04
N TYR A 300 21.64 -73.71 -6.74
CA TYR A 300 20.92 -72.54 -7.32
C TYR A 300 20.68 -71.45 -6.33
N GLY A 301 21.36 -71.42 -5.18
CA GLY A 301 21.15 -70.46 -4.12
C GLY A 301 21.41 -69.03 -4.54
N TYR A 302 22.49 -68.79 -5.30
CA TYR A 302 22.83 -67.48 -5.80
C TYR A 302 21.81 -66.91 -6.77
N GLU A 303 21.39 -67.73 -7.76
CA GLU A 303 20.38 -67.33 -8.74
C GLU A 303 19.03 -67.02 -8.08
N CYS A 304 18.62 -67.79 -7.10
CA CYS A 304 17.41 -67.58 -6.32
C CYS A 304 17.50 -66.30 -5.47
N ALA A 305 18.66 -66.03 -4.86
CA ALA A 305 18.88 -64.83 -4.09
C ALA A 305 18.74 -63.56 -4.95
N LEU A 306 19.39 -63.57 -6.13
CA LEU A 306 19.26 -62.47 -7.07
C LEU A 306 17.82 -62.30 -7.58
N ALA A 307 17.14 -63.42 -7.90
CA ALA A 307 15.73 -63.34 -8.34
C ALA A 307 14.80 -62.75 -7.24
N ILE A 308 15.02 -63.05 -5.97
CA ILE A 308 14.28 -62.51 -4.85
C ILE A 308 14.56 -60.98 -4.69
N ILE A 309 15.85 -60.61 -4.74
CA ILE A 309 16.23 -59.16 -4.62
C ILE A 309 15.64 -58.37 -5.77
N PHE A 310 15.91 -58.76 -7.03
CA PHE A 310 15.42 -58.04 -8.20
C PHE A 310 13.90 -58.08 -8.34
N GLY A 311 13.27 -59.22 -8.04
CA GLY A 311 11.82 -59.37 -8.03
C GLY A 311 11.14 -58.53 -6.95
N GLY A 312 11.71 -58.51 -5.76
CA GLY A 312 11.23 -57.68 -4.63
C GLY A 312 11.39 -56.18 -4.92
N CYS A 313 12.55 -55.76 -5.43
CA CYS A 313 12.81 -54.40 -5.86
C CYS A 313 11.87 -53.96 -6.99
N GLY A 314 11.67 -54.83 -7.99
CA GLY A 314 10.76 -54.61 -9.11
C GLY A 314 9.30 -54.47 -8.66
N LEU A 315 8.86 -55.31 -7.71
CA LEU A 315 7.51 -55.23 -7.14
C LEU A 315 7.31 -53.94 -6.33
N LEU A 316 8.28 -53.56 -5.51
CA LEU A 316 8.23 -52.27 -4.77
C LEU A 316 8.21 -51.10 -5.73
N PHE A 317 9.09 -51.07 -6.76
CA PHE A 317 9.11 -50.03 -7.77
C PHE A 317 7.76 -49.92 -8.49
N TYR A 318 7.18 -51.05 -8.94
CA TYR A 318 5.85 -51.08 -9.54
C TYR A 318 4.78 -50.53 -8.61
N ARG A 319 4.81 -50.96 -7.32
CA ARG A 319 3.86 -50.48 -6.33
C ARG A 319 3.99 -48.98 -6.06
N PHE A 320 5.22 -48.46 -5.89
CA PHE A 320 5.46 -47.04 -5.67
C PHE A 320 5.07 -46.20 -6.90
N LYS A 321 5.32 -46.67 -8.12
CA LYS A 321 4.86 -46.05 -9.34
C LYS A 321 3.34 -46.01 -9.46
N LYS A 322 2.67 -47.10 -9.07
CA LYS A 322 1.19 -47.18 -9.06
C LYS A 322 0.53 -46.21 -8.09
N ILE A 323 1.13 -45.93 -6.93
CA ILE A 323 0.66 -44.97 -5.92
C ILE A 323 1.21 -43.58 -6.12
N LYS A 324 1.91 -43.31 -7.25
CA LYS A 324 2.51 -42.03 -7.62
C LYS A 324 3.56 -41.47 -6.63
N TRP A 325 4.33 -42.38 -6.01
CA TRP A 325 5.46 -41.97 -5.18
C TRP A 325 6.75 -41.83 -6.01
N LEU A 326 6.79 -42.48 -7.17
CA LEU A 326 7.87 -42.42 -8.18
C LEU A 326 7.33 -42.02 -9.54
#